data_467422af8e5b23f81765542d844c0108
#
_entry.id   467422af8e5b23f81765542d844c0108
#
_cell.length_a   1.000
_cell.length_b   1.000
_cell.length_c   1.000
_cell.angle_alpha   90.00
_cell.angle_beta   90.00
_cell.angle_gamma   90.00
#
_symmetry.space_group_name_H-M   'P 1'
#
loop_
_entity.id
_entity.type
_entity.pdbx_description
1 polymer ?
#
loop_
_entity_poly.entity_id
_entity_poly.type
_entity_poly.pdbx_seq_one_letter_code
_entity_poly.pdbx_strand_id
1 'polypeptide(L)'
;MITVNAMGDNCPIPVIKTKKAMDALTGPETIEVLVDNEIAVQNVTKMATSAGGKVTSEQKAEKEYVVTIEMEGAPAAEDDAEDDNTVVVISSDRMGTGNDELGKVLIKGFIFAVTQLDKLPKTMLFYNGGATLTTEGSDSLEDLKSLEAQGVEIMTCGTCLDYYGLKDKLAVGSVTNMYSIVETQAKETKIIKP
;
A
#
# COMPACT_ATOMS: atom_id res chain seq x y z
N MET A 1 23.94 3.30 -13.93
CA MET A 1 23.78 3.54 -12.47
C MET A 1 22.61 4.50 -12.27
N ILE A 2 21.64 4.09 -11.50
CA ILE A 2 20.39 4.85 -11.21
C ILE A 2 20.44 5.27 -9.75
N THR A 3 20.15 6.54 -9.45
CA THR A 3 20.10 7.03 -8.07
C THR A 3 18.64 7.29 -7.66
N VAL A 4 18.20 6.65 -6.58
CA VAL A 4 16.88 6.83 -5.96
C VAL A 4 17.05 7.65 -4.68
N ASN A 5 16.57 8.88 -4.68
CA ASN A 5 16.58 9.71 -3.48
C ASN A 5 15.29 9.48 -2.68
N ALA A 6 15.45 8.92 -1.48
CA ALA A 6 14.40 8.67 -0.52
C ALA A 6 14.73 9.26 0.87
N MET A 7 15.60 10.27 0.88
CA MET A 7 15.90 11.04 2.09
C MET A 7 14.66 11.80 2.59
N GLY A 8 14.34 11.66 3.88
CA GLY A 8 13.15 12.29 4.48
C GLY A 8 11.84 11.57 4.22
N ASP A 9 11.85 10.49 3.44
CA ASP A 9 10.65 9.73 3.14
C ASP A 9 10.30 8.76 4.28
N ASN A 10 9.03 8.74 4.65
CA ASN A 10 8.51 7.75 5.60
C ASN A 10 8.18 6.42 4.91
N CYS A 11 8.21 5.32 5.68
CA CYS A 11 7.69 4.04 5.21
C CYS A 11 6.23 4.19 4.74
N PRO A 12 5.85 3.61 3.56
CA PRO A 12 6.61 2.66 2.73
C PRO A 12 7.34 3.31 1.53
N ILE A 13 7.44 4.62 1.42
CA ILE A 13 7.88 5.36 0.23
C ILE A 13 9.28 4.93 -0.28
N PRO A 14 10.32 4.76 0.58
CA PRO A 14 11.63 4.32 0.10
C PRO A 14 11.58 2.99 -0.65
N VAL A 15 10.82 2.02 -0.12
CA VAL A 15 10.65 0.70 -0.73
C VAL A 15 9.95 0.80 -2.09
N ILE A 16 8.87 1.60 -2.17
CA ILE A 16 8.10 1.80 -3.41
C ILE A 16 8.96 2.47 -4.49
N LYS A 17 9.69 3.53 -4.15
CA LYS A 17 10.58 4.20 -5.09
C LYS A 17 11.65 3.25 -5.64
N THR A 18 12.24 2.44 -4.76
CA THR A 18 13.24 1.45 -5.15
C THR A 18 12.64 0.37 -6.04
N LYS A 19 11.46 -0.18 -5.68
CA LYS A 19 10.76 -1.17 -6.50
C LYS A 19 10.51 -0.64 -7.91
N LYS A 20 9.95 0.55 -8.04
CA LYS A 20 9.70 1.18 -9.36
C LYS A 20 10.99 1.35 -10.19
N ALA A 21 12.11 1.69 -9.55
CA ALA A 21 13.39 1.77 -10.25
C ALA A 21 13.88 0.41 -10.73
N MET A 22 13.67 -0.66 -9.93
CA MET A 22 14.02 -2.03 -10.31
C MET A 22 13.13 -2.55 -11.44
N ASP A 23 11.83 -2.32 -11.38
CA ASP A 23 10.86 -2.77 -12.39
C ASP A 23 11.08 -2.08 -13.76
N ALA A 24 11.64 -0.89 -13.77
CA ALA A 24 11.96 -0.14 -14.99
C ALA A 24 13.26 -0.58 -15.69
N LEU A 25 14.01 -1.54 -15.12
CA LEU A 25 15.27 -2.00 -15.70
C LEU A 25 15.02 -2.80 -17.00
N THR A 26 15.88 -2.54 -17.99
CA THR A 26 15.88 -3.28 -19.26
C THR A 26 17.09 -4.20 -19.42
N GLY A 27 17.99 -4.22 -18.43
CA GLY A 27 19.21 -5.02 -18.43
C GLY A 27 19.98 -4.87 -17.11
N PRO A 28 21.21 -5.42 -17.02
CA PRO A 28 22.01 -5.31 -15.81
C PRO A 28 22.29 -3.87 -15.43
N GLU A 29 22.02 -3.51 -14.18
CA GLU A 29 22.19 -2.15 -13.69
C GLU A 29 22.44 -2.10 -12.18
N THR A 30 23.07 -1.03 -11.72
CA THR A 30 23.28 -0.72 -10.31
C THR A 30 22.35 0.42 -9.89
N ILE A 31 21.62 0.24 -8.80
CA ILE A 31 20.74 1.24 -8.20
C ILE A 31 21.34 1.65 -6.84
N GLU A 32 21.56 2.95 -6.65
CA GLU A 32 21.90 3.53 -5.35
C GLU A 32 20.67 4.18 -4.73
N VAL A 33 20.29 3.76 -3.53
CA VAL A 33 19.16 4.30 -2.78
C VAL A 33 19.67 5.08 -1.58
N LEU A 34 19.36 6.37 -1.53
CA LEU A 34 19.71 7.25 -0.43
C LEU A 34 18.55 7.29 0.58
N VAL A 35 18.85 6.96 1.84
CA VAL A 35 17.87 6.98 2.95
C VAL A 35 18.49 7.56 4.21
N ASP A 36 17.66 8.03 5.15
CA ASP A 36 18.09 8.76 6.36
C ASP A 36 17.98 7.97 7.67
N ASN A 37 17.53 6.70 7.61
CA ASN A 37 17.36 5.88 8.79
C ASN A 37 17.59 4.37 8.52
N GLU A 38 17.98 3.65 9.57
CA GLU A 38 18.31 2.23 9.50
C GLU A 38 17.12 1.33 9.13
N ILE A 39 15.90 1.72 9.53
CA ILE A 39 14.68 0.96 9.21
C ILE A 39 14.44 0.98 7.70
N ALA A 40 14.65 2.12 7.06
CA ALA A 40 14.55 2.23 5.60
C ALA A 40 15.64 1.37 4.92
N VAL A 41 16.89 1.37 5.43
CA VAL A 41 17.96 0.49 4.94
C VAL A 41 17.52 -0.97 5.00
N GLN A 42 17.02 -1.44 6.16
CA GLN A 42 16.60 -2.83 6.34
C GLN A 42 15.45 -3.21 5.40
N ASN A 43 14.44 -2.35 5.26
CA ASN A 43 13.28 -2.59 4.43
C ASN A 43 13.63 -2.65 2.93
N VAL A 44 14.45 -1.70 2.47
CA VAL A 44 14.93 -1.67 1.07
C VAL A 44 15.82 -2.89 0.80
N THR A 45 16.76 -3.21 1.69
CA THR A 45 17.63 -4.39 1.56
C THR A 45 16.82 -5.68 1.47
N LYS A 46 15.86 -5.87 2.38
CA LYS A 46 15.00 -7.07 2.37
C LYS A 46 14.22 -7.21 1.07
N MET A 47 13.58 -6.14 0.63
CA MET A 47 12.78 -6.13 -0.61
C MET A 47 13.68 -6.42 -1.82
N ALA A 48 14.78 -5.70 -1.98
CA ALA A 48 15.66 -5.87 -3.12
C ALA A 48 16.33 -7.25 -3.18
N THR A 49 16.71 -7.83 -2.02
CA THR A 49 17.22 -9.18 -1.95
C THR A 49 16.16 -10.23 -2.35
N SER A 50 14.90 -10.04 -1.90
CA SER A 50 13.80 -10.93 -2.30
C SER A 50 13.52 -10.88 -3.81
N ALA A 51 13.77 -9.72 -4.44
CA ALA A 51 13.65 -9.53 -5.87
C ALA A 51 14.90 -9.98 -6.68
N GLY A 52 15.84 -10.68 -6.06
CA GLY A 52 17.04 -11.24 -6.71
C GLY A 52 18.23 -10.29 -6.81
N GLY A 53 18.17 -9.10 -6.20
CA GLY A 53 19.29 -8.16 -6.18
C GLY A 53 20.38 -8.54 -5.19
N LYS A 54 21.64 -8.25 -5.56
CA LYS A 54 22.76 -8.26 -4.62
C LYS A 54 22.84 -6.91 -3.93
N VAL A 55 22.69 -6.90 -2.60
CA VAL A 55 22.54 -5.66 -1.84
C VAL A 55 23.69 -5.46 -0.88
N THR A 56 24.27 -4.26 -0.89
CA THR A 56 25.20 -3.77 0.11
C THR A 56 24.71 -2.45 0.66
N SER A 57 25.08 -2.10 1.88
CA SER A 57 24.72 -0.81 2.46
C SER A 57 25.91 -0.20 3.19
N GLU A 58 26.00 1.11 3.17
CA GLU A 58 27.04 1.90 3.81
C GLU A 58 26.44 3.12 4.48
N GLN A 59 26.89 3.42 5.70
CA GLN A 59 26.55 4.70 6.34
C GLN A 59 27.63 5.72 5.96
N LYS A 60 27.22 6.79 5.27
CA LYS A 60 28.11 7.89 4.83
C LYS A 60 28.27 8.97 5.90
N ALA A 61 27.20 9.25 6.64
CA ALA A 61 27.18 10.22 7.73
C ALA A 61 26.08 9.86 8.75
N GLU A 62 25.99 10.64 9.83
CA GLU A 62 24.86 10.55 10.75
C GLU A 62 23.55 10.81 9.97
N LYS A 63 22.63 9.84 9.97
CA LYS A 63 21.37 9.89 9.20
C LYS A 63 21.55 9.99 7.67
N GLU A 64 22.61 9.42 7.13
CA GLU A 64 22.82 9.33 5.69
C GLU A 64 23.36 7.94 5.34
N TYR A 65 22.54 7.15 4.68
CA TYR A 65 22.84 5.78 4.27
C TYR A 65 22.67 5.63 2.76
N VAL A 66 23.54 4.83 2.17
CA VAL A 66 23.46 4.43 0.77
C VAL A 66 23.24 2.92 0.72
N VAL A 67 22.17 2.49 0.08
CA VAL A 67 21.93 1.08 -0.23
C VAL A 67 22.21 0.88 -1.70
N THR A 68 23.22 0.08 -2.01
CA THR A 68 23.63 -0.26 -3.38
C THR A 68 23.04 -1.61 -3.76
N ILE A 69 22.31 -1.67 -4.86
CA ILE A 69 21.60 -2.84 -5.37
C ILE A 69 22.14 -3.13 -6.77
N GLU A 70 22.74 -4.29 -6.96
CA GLU A 70 23.16 -4.80 -8.26
C GLU A 70 22.08 -5.76 -8.80
N MET A 71 21.51 -5.45 -9.94
CA MET A 71 20.49 -6.24 -10.63
C MET A 71 21.00 -6.75 -11.96
N GLU A 72 20.66 -7.99 -12.32
CA GLU A 72 20.94 -8.56 -13.65
C GLU A 72 19.88 -8.14 -14.69
N GLY A 73 18.79 -7.54 -14.25
CA GLY A 73 17.66 -7.05 -15.06
C GLY A 73 16.48 -6.70 -14.16
N ALA A 74 15.33 -6.41 -14.76
CA ALA A 74 14.10 -6.27 -13.99
C ALA A 74 13.81 -7.57 -13.22
N PRO A 75 13.21 -7.48 -12.02
CA PRO A 75 12.72 -8.67 -11.31
C PRO A 75 11.85 -9.51 -12.25
N ALA A 76 11.95 -10.83 -12.14
CA ALA A 76 11.02 -11.70 -12.86
C ALA A 76 9.59 -11.33 -12.46
N ALA A 77 8.74 -10.99 -13.42
CA ALA A 77 7.33 -10.82 -13.16
C ALA A 77 6.83 -12.16 -12.61
N GLU A 78 6.25 -12.16 -11.41
CA GLU A 78 5.50 -13.32 -10.94
C GLU A 78 4.32 -13.46 -11.88
N ASP A 79 4.35 -14.49 -12.72
CA ASP A 79 3.31 -14.83 -13.69
C ASP A 79 2.11 -15.45 -12.92
N ASP A 80 1.43 -14.64 -12.11
CA ASP A 80 0.12 -14.98 -11.56
C ASP A 80 -0.93 -14.73 -12.64
N ALA A 81 -0.96 -15.63 -13.63
CA ALA A 81 -1.94 -15.66 -14.71
C ALA A 81 -3.28 -16.28 -14.26
N GLU A 82 -3.65 -16.19 -13.01
CA GLU A 82 -5.01 -16.41 -12.54
C GLU A 82 -5.69 -15.06 -12.31
N ASP A 83 -6.97 -15.00 -12.62
CA ASP A 83 -7.87 -13.87 -12.40
C ASP A 83 -7.89 -13.55 -10.87
N ASP A 84 -6.86 -12.87 -10.42
CA ASP A 84 -6.61 -12.61 -8.98
C ASP A 84 -7.59 -11.54 -8.50
N ASN A 85 -8.83 -11.98 -8.29
CA ASN A 85 -9.89 -11.18 -7.72
C ASN A 85 -9.58 -10.92 -6.23
N THR A 86 -8.68 -9.99 -5.98
CA THR A 86 -8.31 -9.58 -4.63
C THR A 86 -9.34 -8.60 -4.06
N VAL A 87 -9.81 -8.86 -2.85
CA VAL A 87 -10.62 -7.94 -2.04
C VAL A 87 -9.82 -7.44 -0.86
N VAL A 88 -9.83 -6.14 -0.64
CA VAL A 88 -9.30 -5.52 0.59
C VAL A 88 -10.45 -5.19 1.53
N VAL A 89 -10.38 -5.64 2.77
CA VAL A 89 -11.42 -5.46 3.78
C VAL A 89 -10.91 -4.61 4.93
N ILE A 90 -11.44 -3.42 5.11
CA ILE A 90 -11.02 -2.48 6.14
C ILE A 90 -12.14 -2.29 7.16
N SER A 91 -11.94 -2.84 8.36
CA SER A 91 -12.93 -2.86 9.43
C SER A 91 -12.68 -1.82 10.54
N SER A 92 -11.57 -1.07 10.45
CA SER A 92 -11.15 -0.11 11.48
C SER A 92 -10.53 1.13 10.84
N ASP A 93 -10.57 2.24 11.53
CA ASP A 93 -9.84 3.47 11.20
C ASP A 93 -8.35 3.39 11.56
N ARG A 94 -7.90 2.23 12.04
CA ARG A 94 -6.52 1.95 12.46
C ARG A 94 -6.14 0.51 12.12
N MET A 95 -4.85 0.28 11.92
CA MET A 95 -4.30 -1.05 11.64
C MET A 95 -3.70 -1.65 12.90
N GLY A 96 -4.11 -2.89 13.22
CA GLY A 96 -3.64 -3.64 14.37
C GLY A 96 -4.27 -3.20 15.70
N THR A 97 -3.93 -3.94 16.77
CA THR A 97 -4.34 -3.66 18.15
C THR A 97 -3.13 -3.24 18.96
N GLY A 98 -3.09 -1.99 19.44
CA GLY A 98 -1.95 -1.44 20.16
C GLY A 98 -2.14 0.05 20.36
N ASN A 99 -1.15 0.84 20.03
CA ASN A 99 -1.25 2.30 20.11
C ASN A 99 -2.13 2.83 18.98
N ASP A 100 -3.16 3.59 19.33
CA ASP A 100 -4.16 4.12 18.39
C ASP A 100 -3.58 5.12 17.39
N GLU A 101 -2.65 5.98 17.82
CA GLU A 101 -2.02 6.98 16.93
C GLU A 101 -1.14 6.28 15.89
N LEU A 102 -0.36 5.28 16.31
CA LEU A 102 0.42 4.45 15.41
C LEU A 102 -0.50 3.68 14.45
N GLY A 103 -1.60 3.12 14.94
CA GLY A 103 -2.57 2.39 14.13
C GLY A 103 -3.17 3.25 13.01
N LYS A 104 -3.43 4.54 13.25
CA LYS A 104 -3.89 5.50 12.23
C LYS A 104 -2.82 5.78 11.18
N VAL A 105 -1.58 5.95 11.59
CA VAL A 105 -0.46 6.11 10.64
C VAL A 105 -0.30 4.88 9.76
N LEU A 106 -0.43 3.69 10.36
CA LEU A 106 -0.28 2.42 9.65
C LEU A 106 -1.41 2.18 8.64
N ILE A 107 -2.68 2.46 8.98
CA ILE A 107 -3.79 2.26 8.03
C ILE A 107 -3.70 3.22 6.84
N LYS A 108 -3.28 4.47 7.06
CA LYS A 108 -3.01 5.43 5.99
C LYS A 108 -1.88 4.92 5.07
N GLY A 109 -0.76 4.47 5.66
CA GLY A 109 0.34 3.88 4.91
C GLY A 109 -0.05 2.62 4.14
N PHE A 110 -0.93 1.78 4.70
CA PHE A 110 -1.49 0.61 4.03
C PHE A 110 -2.30 0.99 2.80
N ILE A 111 -3.25 1.93 2.92
CA ILE A 111 -4.08 2.40 1.79
C ILE A 111 -3.19 2.99 0.70
N PHE A 112 -2.23 3.83 1.08
CA PHE A 112 -1.25 4.36 0.12
C PHE A 112 -0.45 3.25 -0.56
N ALA A 113 0.02 2.22 0.16
CA ALA A 113 0.74 1.09 -0.43
C ALA A 113 -0.12 0.31 -1.43
N VAL A 114 -1.43 0.17 -1.18
CA VAL A 114 -2.37 -0.45 -2.12
C VAL A 114 -2.42 0.32 -3.44
N THR A 115 -2.34 1.66 -3.44
CA THR A 115 -2.30 2.45 -4.69
C THR A 115 -1.06 2.19 -5.55
N GLN A 116 -0.03 1.55 -4.98
CA GLN A 116 1.26 1.33 -5.62
C GLN A 116 1.49 -0.12 -6.05
N LEU A 117 0.47 -0.99 -5.86
CA LEU A 117 0.54 -2.37 -6.32
C LEU A 117 0.49 -2.44 -7.84
N ASP A 118 1.19 -3.41 -8.43
CA ASP A 118 1.18 -3.64 -9.88
C ASP A 118 -0.20 -4.12 -10.34
N LYS A 119 -0.88 -4.94 -9.52
CA LYS A 119 -2.28 -5.34 -9.71
C LYS A 119 -3.10 -4.76 -8.55
N LEU A 120 -4.01 -3.86 -8.86
CA LEU A 120 -4.90 -3.27 -7.86
C LEU A 120 -5.98 -4.28 -7.44
N PRO A 121 -6.49 -4.20 -6.20
CA PRO A 121 -7.61 -5.01 -5.78
C PRO A 121 -8.84 -4.66 -6.62
N LYS A 122 -9.69 -5.65 -6.89
CA LYS A 122 -10.97 -5.43 -7.57
C LYS A 122 -11.93 -4.59 -6.73
N THR A 123 -11.98 -4.89 -5.44
CA THR A 123 -12.94 -4.27 -4.52
C THR A 123 -12.28 -3.95 -3.17
N MET A 124 -12.66 -2.83 -2.59
CA MET A 124 -12.33 -2.47 -1.22
C MET A 124 -13.61 -2.31 -0.39
N LEU A 125 -13.72 -3.04 0.70
CA LEU A 125 -14.89 -3.06 1.58
C LEU A 125 -14.59 -2.36 2.89
N PHE A 126 -15.43 -1.40 3.27
CA PHE A 126 -15.28 -0.61 4.48
C PHE A 126 -16.49 -0.81 5.42
N TYR A 127 -16.23 -1.18 6.67
CA TYR A 127 -17.28 -1.29 7.68
C TYR A 127 -16.75 -0.98 9.08
N ASN A 128 -17.66 -0.85 10.06
CA ASN A 128 -17.35 -0.41 11.42
C ASN A 128 -16.50 0.90 11.39
N GLY A 129 -15.44 1.02 12.17
CA GLY A 129 -14.55 2.19 12.17
C GLY A 129 -13.93 2.49 10.81
N GLY A 130 -13.74 1.48 9.95
CA GLY A 130 -13.25 1.66 8.58
C GLY A 130 -14.15 2.55 7.71
N ALA A 131 -15.46 2.62 8.00
CA ALA A 131 -16.38 3.48 7.27
C ALA A 131 -16.01 4.97 7.35
N THR A 132 -15.31 5.40 8.40
CA THR A 132 -14.86 6.80 8.53
C THR A 132 -13.78 7.18 7.51
N LEU A 133 -13.05 6.20 6.98
CA LEU A 133 -11.98 6.45 6.02
C LEU A 133 -12.48 6.86 4.63
N THR A 134 -13.73 6.55 4.30
CA THR A 134 -14.35 6.90 3.01
C THR A 134 -15.17 8.19 3.05
N THR A 135 -15.16 8.89 4.19
CA THR A 135 -15.96 10.09 4.42
C THR A 135 -15.12 11.37 4.45
N GLU A 136 -15.81 12.52 4.33
CA GLU A 136 -15.19 13.83 4.42
C GLU A 136 -14.32 13.97 5.67
N GLY A 137 -13.14 14.56 5.49
CA GLY A 137 -12.14 14.76 6.57
C GLY A 137 -11.19 13.59 6.79
N SER A 138 -11.31 12.49 6.06
CA SER A 138 -10.35 11.39 6.12
C SER A 138 -9.04 11.75 5.39
N ASP A 139 -7.92 11.46 6.03
CA ASP A 139 -6.58 11.63 5.45
C ASP A 139 -6.27 10.65 4.30
N SER A 140 -7.12 9.65 4.08
CA SER A 140 -6.95 8.63 3.03
C SER A 140 -7.82 8.89 1.80
N LEU A 141 -8.62 9.98 1.76
CA LEU A 141 -9.57 10.22 0.67
C LEU A 141 -8.91 10.34 -0.70
N GLU A 142 -7.80 11.03 -0.81
CA GLU A 142 -7.14 11.24 -2.10
C GLU A 142 -6.60 9.91 -2.67
N ASP A 143 -6.04 9.05 -1.81
CA ASP A 143 -5.59 7.72 -2.20
C ASP A 143 -6.77 6.83 -2.63
N LEU A 144 -7.87 6.87 -1.88
CA LEU A 144 -9.08 6.11 -2.21
C LEU A 144 -9.73 6.58 -3.51
N LYS A 145 -9.83 7.89 -3.75
CA LYS A 145 -10.31 8.44 -5.02
C LYS A 145 -9.43 8.06 -6.20
N SER A 146 -8.10 8.02 -5.98
CA SER A 146 -7.16 7.55 -7.00
C SER A 146 -7.39 6.07 -7.34
N LEU A 147 -7.66 5.23 -6.35
CA LEU A 147 -8.00 3.81 -6.56
C LEU A 147 -9.33 3.67 -7.33
N GLU A 148 -10.37 4.41 -6.92
CA GLU A 148 -11.67 4.42 -7.60
C GLU A 148 -11.54 4.86 -9.06
N ALA A 149 -10.77 5.92 -9.33
CA ALA A 149 -10.50 6.39 -10.70
C ALA A 149 -9.77 5.37 -11.58
N GLN A 150 -9.04 4.44 -10.97
CA GLN A 150 -8.36 3.32 -11.63
C GLN A 150 -9.23 2.06 -11.74
N GLY A 151 -10.51 2.13 -11.35
CA GLY A 151 -11.47 1.04 -11.49
C GLY A 151 -11.64 0.15 -10.27
N VAL A 152 -11.03 0.48 -9.14
CA VAL A 152 -11.28 -0.24 -7.88
C VAL A 152 -12.67 0.11 -7.36
N GLU A 153 -13.50 -0.90 -7.13
CA GLU A 153 -14.82 -0.71 -6.55
C GLU A 153 -14.70 -0.47 -5.04
N ILE A 154 -15.12 0.71 -4.57
CA ILE A 154 -15.09 1.07 -3.15
C ILE A 154 -16.50 1.04 -2.58
N MET A 155 -16.72 0.20 -1.56
CA MET A 155 -18.02 0.00 -0.96
C MET A 155 -17.98 0.19 0.57
N THR A 156 -18.89 1.00 1.10
CA THR A 156 -18.98 1.32 2.53
C THR A 156 -20.33 0.88 3.10
N CYS A 157 -20.28 0.20 4.23
CA CYS A 157 -21.45 -0.31 4.93
C CYS A 157 -22.41 0.82 5.36
N GLY A 158 -23.63 0.82 4.84
CA GLY A 158 -24.65 1.82 5.13
C GLY A 158 -25.05 1.88 6.61
N THR A 159 -25.19 0.74 7.28
CA THR A 159 -25.45 0.67 8.72
C THR A 159 -24.36 1.37 9.54
N CYS A 160 -23.09 1.26 9.11
CA CYS A 160 -21.99 1.91 9.79
C CYS A 160 -22.01 3.42 9.57
N LEU A 161 -22.27 3.86 8.34
CA LEU A 161 -22.45 5.28 8.05
C LEU A 161 -23.60 5.90 8.85
N ASP A 162 -24.72 5.20 8.97
CA ASP A 162 -25.87 5.66 9.78
C ASP A 162 -25.48 5.75 11.26
N TYR A 163 -24.80 4.72 11.80
CA TYR A 163 -24.42 4.67 13.22
C TYR A 163 -23.47 5.81 13.61
N TYR A 164 -22.51 6.15 12.75
CA TYR A 164 -21.56 7.25 12.96
C TYR A 164 -22.08 8.62 12.52
N GLY A 165 -23.30 8.71 11.98
CA GLY A 165 -23.85 9.98 11.45
C GLY A 165 -23.08 10.54 10.23
N LEU A 166 -22.58 9.64 9.38
CA LEU A 166 -21.69 9.97 8.26
C LEU A 166 -22.34 9.73 6.89
N LYS A 167 -23.63 9.41 6.82
CA LYS A 167 -24.31 9.05 5.57
C LYS A 167 -24.19 10.13 4.51
N ASP A 168 -24.40 11.39 4.89
CA ASP A 168 -24.32 12.53 3.98
C ASP A 168 -22.88 13.02 3.74
N LYS A 169 -21.90 12.38 4.37
CA LYS A 169 -20.46 12.71 4.28
C LYS A 169 -19.66 11.70 3.49
N LEU A 170 -20.30 10.68 2.90
CA LEU A 170 -19.59 9.75 2.04
C LEU A 170 -18.96 10.52 0.86
N ALA A 171 -17.66 10.43 0.71
CA ALA A 171 -16.87 11.24 -0.22
C ALA A 171 -16.17 10.43 -1.31
N VAL A 172 -16.18 9.09 -1.19
CA VAL A 172 -15.64 8.16 -2.18
C VAL A 172 -16.38 6.82 -2.10
N GLY A 173 -16.59 6.19 -3.25
CA GLY A 173 -17.26 4.91 -3.35
C GLY A 173 -18.78 4.98 -3.23
N SER A 174 -19.38 3.84 -2.96
CA SER A 174 -20.82 3.64 -2.87
C SER A 174 -21.23 3.01 -1.54
N VAL A 175 -22.52 3.16 -1.19
CA VAL A 175 -23.10 2.52 0.00
C VAL A 175 -23.43 1.07 -0.32
N THR A 176 -23.07 0.16 0.58
CA THR A 176 -23.40 -1.25 0.50
C THR A 176 -24.03 -1.78 1.79
N ASN A 177 -24.38 -3.05 1.80
CA ASN A 177 -25.00 -3.74 2.93
C ASN A 177 -24.19 -5.00 3.33
N MET A 178 -24.51 -5.57 4.50
CA MET A 178 -23.76 -6.72 5.03
C MET A 178 -23.85 -7.96 4.13
N TYR A 179 -25.00 -8.19 3.46
CA TYR A 179 -25.12 -9.32 2.55
C TYR A 179 -24.14 -9.21 1.38
N SER A 180 -24.10 -8.05 0.72
CA SER A 180 -23.16 -7.80 -0.38
C SER A 180 -21.70 -7.89 0.07
N ILE A 181 -21.38 -7.40 1.29
CA ILE A 181 -20.03 -7.54 1.87
C ILE A 181 -19.64 -9.01 2.02
N VAL A 182 -20.54 -9.85 2.51
CA VAL A 182 -20.29 -11.30 2.68
C VAL A 182 -20.22 -11.98 1.32
N GLU A 183 -21.14 -11.67 0.41
CA GLU A 183 -21.20 -12.27 -0.92
C GLU A 183 -19.93 -11.95 -1.73
N THR A 184 -19.46 -10.70 -1.71
CA THR A 184 -18.22 -10.29 -2.36
C THR A 184 -17.04 -11.09 -1.82
N GLN A 185 -16.86 -11.16 -0.49
CA GLN A 185 -15.78 -11.94 0.11
C GLN A 185 -15.86 -13.45 -0.19
N ALA A 186 -17.07 -13.99 -0.35
CA ALA A 186 -17.26 -15.41 -0.64
C ALA A 186 -16.94 -15.79 -2.11
N LYS A 187 -17.01 -14.83 -3.02
CA LYS A 187 -16.77 -15.04 -4.45
C LYS A 187 -15.31 -14.82 -4.86
N GLU A 188 -14.56 -14.07 -4.07
CA GLU A 188 -13.20 -13.67 -4.42
C GLU A 188 -12.16 -14.68 -3.93
N THR A 189 -11.05 -14.77 -4.66
CA THR A 189 -10.01 -15.78 -4.39
C THR A 189 -9.05 -15.36 -3.29
N LYS A 190 -8.85 -14.05 -3.09
CA LYS A 190 -7.89 -13.52 -2.12
C LYS A 190 -8.49 -12.36 -1.32
N ILE A 191 -8.41 -12.48 -0.02
CA ILE A 191 -8.88 -11.45 0.92
C ILE A 191 -7.68 -10.90 1.70
N ILE A 192 -7.47 -9.59 1.64
CA ILE A 192 -6.50 -8.87 2.45
C ILE A 192 -7.26 -8.06 3.50
N LYS A 193 -6.95 -8.31 4.77
CA LYS A 193 -7.55 -7.60 5.90
C LYS A 193 -6.47 -7.14 6.86
N PRO A 194 -6.13 -5.84 6.88
CA PRO A 194 -5.11 -5.28 7.75
C PRO A 194 -5.52 -5.22 9.23
#